data_9691872d77d8513f62083ba1f64f592e
#
_entry.id   9691872d77d8513f62083ba1f64f592e
#
_cell.length_a   1.000
_cell.length_b   1.000
_cell.length_c   1.000
_cell.angle_alpha   90.00
_cell.angle_beta   90.00
_cell.angle_gamma   90.00
#
_symmetry.space_group_name_H-M   'P 1'
#
loop_
_entity.id
_entity.type
_entity.pdbx_description
1 polymer ?
#
loop_
_entity_poly.entity_id
_entity_poly.type
_entity_poly.pdbx_seq_one_letter_code
_entity_poly.pdbx_strand_id
1 'polypeptide(L)'
;MLAAFTRAAAKGWAYARQNPDKAVDLLVKAYPNLDRDAEMEAIKPVLGFSFTKTTAAKGWGTMEPGVWEQQIHVYDELQQFKGPAPKVADVMTEAVLAATAAARPKLGG
;
A
#
# COMPACT_ATOMS: atom_id res chain seq x y z
N MET A 1 1.11 18.61 -3.89
CA MET A 1 2.12 17.62 -4.35
C MET A 1 1.79 16.20 -3.88
N LEU A 2 1.69 15.90 -2.59
CA LEU A 2 1.39 14.55 -2.07
C LEU A 2 0.09 13.96 -2.62
N ALA A 3 -1.00 14.72 -2.67
CA ALA A 3 -2.26 14.23 -3.23
C ALA A 3 -2.16 13.87 -4.72
N ALA A 4 -1.38 14.62 -5.51
CA ALA A 4 -1.15 14.30 -6.92
C ALA A 4 -0.34 12.99 -7.07
N PHE A 5 0.71 12.83 -6.27
CA PHE A 5 1.48 11.58 -6.22
C PHE A 5 0.60 10.39 -5.81
N THR A 6 -0.20 10.53 -4.76
CA THR A 6 -1.09 9.46 -4.30
C THR A 6 -2.11 9.06 -5.36
N ARG A 7 -2.68 10.03 -6.11
CA ARG A 7 -3.57 9.72 -7.24
C ARG A 7 -2.86 8.96 -8.35
N ALA A 8 -1.63 9.34 -8.70
CA ALA A 8 -0.84 8.64 -9.71
C ALA A 8 -0.49 7.21 -9.27
N ALA A 9 -0.03 7.04 -8.02
CA ALA A 9 0.26 5.74 -7.44
C ALA A 9 -0.99 4.84 -7.40
N ALA A 10 -2.14 5.37 -6.98
CA ALA A 10 -3.40 4.63 -6.96
C ALA A 10 -3.81 4.12 -8.35
N LYS A 11 -3.63 4.91 -9.41
CA LYS A 11 -3.86 4.48 -10.80
C LYS A 11 -2.88 3.38 -11.23
N GLY A 12 -1.60 3.52 -10.88
CA GLY A 12 -0.58 2.50 -11.19
C GLY A 12 -0.89 1.16 -10.51
N TRP A 13 -1.26 1.18 -9.25
CA TRP A 13 -1.65 -0.02 -8.51
C TRP A 13 -2.92 -0.66 -9.05
N ALA A 14 -3.94 0.14 -9.43
CA ALA A 14 -5.14 -0.37 -10.10
C ALA A 14 -4.81 -1.06 -11.43
N TYR A 15 -3.93 -0.44 -12.23
CA TYR A 15 -3.46 -1.04 -13.48
C TYR A 15 -2.73 -2.37 -13.25
N ALA A 16 -1.81 -2.42 -12.30
CA ALA A 16 -1.07 -3.64 -11.97
C ALA A 16 -2.02 -4.76 -11.48
N ARG A 17 -3.03 -4.42 -10.69
CA ARG A 17 -4.05 -5.39 -10.23
C ARG A 17 -4.86 -5.97 -11.38
N GLN A 18 -5.20 -5.15 -12.37
CA GLN A 18 -6.01 -5.56 -13.53
C GLN A 18 -5.18 -6.21 -14.64
N ASN A 19 -3.90 -5.89 -14.74
CA ASN A 19 -3.00 -6.32 -15.80
C ASN A 19 -1.62 -6.72 -15.24
N PRO A 20 -1.53 -7.76 -14.38
CA PRO A 20 -0.27 -8.10 -13.72
C PRO A 20 0.85 -8.46 -14.71
N ASP A 21 0.54 -9.21 -15.78
CA ASP A 21 1.53 -9.54 -16.81
C ASP A 21 2.15 -8.32 -17.46
N LYS A 22 1.30 -7.35 -17.87
CA LYS A 22 1.78 -6.11 -18.49
C LYS A 22 2.55 -5.23 -17.51
N ALA A 23 2.17 -5.25 -16.24
CA ALA A 23 2.91 -4.51 -15.21
C ALA A 23 4.31 -5.08 -15.03
N VAL A 24 4.46 -6.40 -14.98
CA VAL A 24 5.75 -7.08 -14.92
C VAL A 24 6.56 -6.86 -16.20
N ASP A 25 5.95 -6.92 -17.38
CA ASP A 25 6.62 -6.63 -18.64
C ASP A 25 7.22 -5.21 -18.67
N LEU A 26 6.48 -4.23 -18.16
CA LEU A 26 6.98 -2.84 -18.01
C LEU A 26 8.14 -2.75 -17.02
N LEU A 27 8.05 -3.47 -15.89
CA LEU A 27 9.09 -3.53 -14.88
C LEU A 27 10.39 -4.11 -15.45
N VAL A 28 10.33 -5.28 -16.09
CA VAL A 28 11.51 -5.94 -16.68
C VAL A 28 12.07 -5.14 -17.84
N LYS A 29 11.22 -4.45 -18.61
CA LYS A 29 11.71 -3.52 -19.66
C LYS A 29 12.52 -2.36 -19.06
N ALA A 30 12.09 -1.83 -17.93
CA ALA A 30 12.82 -0.75 -17.24
C ALA A 30 14.08 -1.25 -16.51
N TYR A 31 14.05 -2.49 -16.02
CA TYR A 31 15.11 -3.14 -15.25
C TYR A 31 15.46 -4.51 -15.84
N PRO A 32 16.24 -4.57 -16.91
CA PRO A 32 16.52 -5.82 -17.66
C PRO A 32 17.31 -6.89 -16.90
N ASN A 33 17.83 -6.56 -15.73
CA ASN A 33 18.50 -7.50 -14.83
C ASN A 33 17.52 -8.33 -13.97
N LEU A 34 16.22 -8.03 -14.00
CA LEU A 34 15.20 -8.79 -13.29
C LEU A 34 14.74 -9.98 -14.11
N ASP A 35 14.47 -11.09 -13.43
CA ASP A 35 13.87 -12.28 -14.04
C ASP A 35 12.35 -12.15 -14.08
N ARG A 36 11.76 -12.23 -15.28
CA ARG A 36 10.33 -12.03 -15.50
C ARG A 36 9.46 -13.04 -14.73
N ASP A 37 9.85 -14.31 -14.71
CA ASP A 37 9.03 -15.34 -14.07
C ASP A 37 9.08 -15.20 -12.55
N ALA A 38 10.24 -14.87 -12.00
CA ALA A 38 10.37 -14.54 -10.58
C ALA A 38 9.52 -13.31 -10.19
N GLU A 39 9.51 -12.27 -11.02
CA GLU A 39 8.68 -11.07 -10.77
C GLU A 39 7.17 -11.37 -10.89
N MET A 40 6.76 -12.28 -11.79
CA MET A 40 5.38 -12.75 -11.88
C MET A 40 4.94 -13.52 -10.63
N GLU A 41 5.80 -14.31 -10.03
CA GLU A 41 5.50 -14.96 -8.75
C GLU A 41 5.48 -13.95 -7.59
N ALA A 42 6.37 -12.98 -7.58
CA ALA A 42 6.47 -11.97 -6.54
C ALA A 42 5.27 -10.99 -6.53
N ILE A 43 4.73 -10.62 -7.71
CA ILE A 43 3.61 -9.67 -7.79
C ILE A 43 2.33 -10.21 -7.17
N LYS A 44 2.10 -11.52 -7.20
CA LYS A 44 0.87 -12.16 -6.69
C LYS A 44 0.61 -11.87 -5.21
N PRO A 45 1.52 -12.19 -4.27
CA PRO A 45 1.33 -11.87 -2.87
C PRO A 45 1.28 -10.36 -2.62
N VAL A 46 2.08 -9.56 -3.34
CA VAL A 46 2.07 -8.10 -3.22
C VAL A 46 0.70 -7.52 -3.55
N LEU A 47 0.08 -7.96 -4.64
CA LEU A 47 -1.28 -7.55 -5.00
C LEU A 47 -2.31 -8.05 -3.98
N GLY A 48 -2.14 -9.26 -3.44
CA GLY A 48 -3.00 -9.81 -2.39
C GLY A 48 -3.00 -8.96 -1.11
N PHE A 49 -1.84 -8.46 -0.69
CA PHE A 49 -1.73 -7.55 0.46
C PHE A 49 -2.20 -6.13 0.16
N SER A 50 -2.07 -5.68 -1.09
CA SER A 50 -2.43 -4.33 -1.52
C SER A 50 -3.94 -4.17 -1.77
N PHE A 51 -4.65 -5.25 -2.05
CA PHE A 51 -6.09 -5.27 -2.37
C PHE A 51 -6.81 -6.31 -1.52
N THR A 52 -7.47 -5.84 -0.49
CA THR A 52 -8.18 -6.64 0.53
C THR A 52 -9.67 -6.32 0.55
N LYS A 53 -10.43 -6.99 1.42
CA LYS A 53 -11.83 -6.63 1.67
C LYS A 53 -11.98 -5.19 2.16
N THR A 54 -11.04 -4.70 2.98
CA THR A 54 -11.02 -3.32 3.47
C THR A 54 -10.81 -2.34 2.32
N THR A 55 -9.88 -2.59 1.41
CA THR A 55 -9.64 -1.72 0.25
C THR A 55 -10.76 -1.77 -0.77
N ALA A 56 -11.47 -2.89 -0.90
CA ALA A 56 -12.68 -2.98 -1.73
C ALA A 56 -13.79 -2.05 -1.22
N ALA A 57 -13.96 -1.95 0.10
CA ALA A 57 -14.96 -1.10 0.72
C ALA A 57 -14.55 0.38 0.77
N LYS A 58 -13.30 0.65 1.19
CA LYS A 58 -12.82 2.00 1.56
C LYS A 58 -11.84 2.62 0.55
N GLY A 59 -11.36 1.86 -0.43
CA GLY A 59 -10.38 2.28 -1.43
C GLY A 59 -8.94 1.89 -1.09
N TRP A 60 -8.12 1.76 -2.12
CA TRP A 60 -6.70 1.43 -2.00
C TRP A 60 -5.95 2.39 -1.08
N GLY A 61 -5.02 1.85 -0.30
CA GLY A 61 -4.20 2.63 0.64
C GLY A 61 -4.89 2.94 1.96
N THR A 62 -6.11 2.43 2.20
CA THR A 62 -6.78 2.62 3.49
C THR A 62 -5.93 2.10 4.63
N MET A 63 -5.76 2.93 5.64
CA MET A 63 -5.10 2.62 6.90
C MET A 63 -6.14 2.53 8.02
N GLU A 64 -5.98 1.56 8.90
CA GLU A 64 -6.86 1.37 10.07
C GLU A 64 -6.11 1.85 11.33
N PRO A 65 -6.56 2.93 12.00
CA PRO A 65 -5.88 3.46 13.19
C PRO A 65 -5.67 2.42 14.28
N GLY A 66 -6.64 1.51 14.49
CA GLY A 66 -6.52 0.43 15.47
C GLY A 66 -5.40 -0.57 15.16
N VAL A 67 -5.09 -0.83 13.89
CA VAL A 67 -3.96 -1.67 13.49
C VAL A 67 -2.63 -0.98 13.82
N TRP A 68 -2.55 0.33 13.59
CA TRP A 68 -1.38 1.14 13.97
C TRP A 68 -1.18 1.16 15.48
N GLU A 69 -2.25 1.30 16.25
CA GLU A 69 -2.20 1.27 17.71
C GLU A 69 -1.68 -0.07 18.23
N GLN A 70 -2.18 -1.18 17.70
CA GLN A 70 -1.69 -2.52 18.03
C GLN A 70 -0.21 -2.70 17.68
N GLN A 71 0.22 -2.20 16.51
CA GLN A 71 1.61 -2.29 16.08
C GLN A 71 2.54 -1.48 17.00
N ILE A 72 2.13 -0.28 17.39
CA ILE A 72 2.88 0.54 18.35
C ILE A 72 2.99 -0.19 19.70
N HIS A 73 1.90 -0.79 20.17
CA HIS A 73 1.90 -1.55 21.41
C HIS A 73 2.88 -2.73 21.36
N VAL A 74 2.88 -3.52 20.28
CA VAL A 74 3.83 -4.63 20.10
C VAL A 74 5.28 -4.12 20.11
N TYR A 75 5.57 -3.02 19.44
CA TYR A 75 6.93 -2.44 19.42
C TYR A 75 7.34 -1.89 20.79
N ASP A 76 6.40 -1.35 21.55
CA ASP A 76 6.66 -0.91 22.92
C ASP A 76 6.97 -2.09 23.87
N GLU A 77 6.17 -3.15 23.80
CA GLU A 77 6.44 -4.39 24.56
C GLU A 77 7.80 -5.01 24.21
N LEU A 78 8.21 -4.93 22.95
CA LEU A 78 9.51 -5.41 22.47
C LEU A 78 10.66 -4.40 22.71
N GLN A 79 10.39 -3.30 23.41
CA GLN A 79 11.36 -2.26 23.74
C GLN A 79 12.09 -1.69 22.52
N GLN A 80 11.38 -1.53 21.40
CA GLN A 80 11.94 -1.02 20.14
C GLN A 80 12.04 0.52 20.10
N PHE A 81 11.38 1.22 21.03
CA PHE A 81 11.48 2.67 21.15
C PHE A 81 12.59 3.09 22.12
N LYS A 82 13.36 4.12 21.77
CA LYS A 82 14.39 4.72 22.64
C LYS A 82 13.81 5.67 23.68
N GLY A 83 12.51 5.90 23.66
CA GLY A 83 11.76 6.79 24.55
C GLY A 83 10.32 6.31 24.68
N PRO A 84 9.40 7.16 25.15
CA PRO A 84 7.99 6.80 25.23
C PRO A 84 7.41 6.44 23.87
N ALA A 85 6.51 5.45 23.84
CA ALA A 85 5.82 5.04 22.62
C ALA A 85 5.04 6.23 22.00
N PRO A 86 5.11 6.45 20.67
CA PRO A 86 4.37 7.52 20.02
C PRO A 86 2.87 7.21 20.03
N LYS A 87 2.05 8.23 19.94
CA LYS A 87 0.61 8.08 19.66
C LYS A 87 0.40 7.87 18.17
N VAL A 88 -0.71 7.23 17.78
CA VAL A 88 -1.07 7.02 16.37
C VAL A 88 -1.08 8.34 15.59
N ALA A 89 -1.62 9.40 16.18
CA ALA A 89 -1.68 10.73 15.55
C ALA A 89 -0.31 11.38 15.27
N ASP A 90 0.75 10.91 15.95
CA ASP A 90 2.12 11.43 15.74
C ASP A 90 2.80 10.75 14.54
N VAL A 91 2.35 9.57 14.12
CA VAL A 91 3.00 8.75 13.09
C VAL A 91 2.14 8.49 11.86
N MET A 92 0.85 8.82 11.89
CA MET A 92 -0.10 8.58 10.80
C MET A 92 -1.03 9.77 10.59
N THR A 93 -1.36 10.04 9.33
CA THR A 93 -2.43 10.97 8.96
C THR A 93 -3.25 10.42 7.81
N GLU A 94 -4.56 10.58 7.87
CA GLU A 94 -5.47 10.21 6.79
C GLU A 94 -5.82 11.40 5.86
N ALA A 95 -5.25 12.58 6.10
CA ALA A 95 -5.59 13.79 5.36
C ALA A 95 -5.39 13.63 3.83
N VAL A 96 -4.29 13.00 3.40
CA VAL A 96 -4.01 12.77 1.98
C VAL A 96 -4.97 11.72 1.39
N LEU A 97 -5.33 10.69 2.16
CA LEU A 97 -6.30 9.67 1.73
C LEU A 97 -7.69 10.28 1.56
N ALA A 98 -8.12 11.14 2.48
CA ALA A 98 -9.38 11.87 2.37
C ALA A 98 -9.40 12.78 1.13
N ALA A 99 -8.33 13.53 0.89
CA ALA A 99 -8.19 14.42 -0.27
C ALA A 99 -8.11 13.66 -1.63
N THR A 100 -7.88 12.35 -1.62
CA THR A 100 -7.75 11.52 -2.83
C THR A 100 -8.81 10.42 -2.91
N ALA A 101 -9.82 10.45 -2.06
CA ALA A 101 -10.82 9.37 -1.92
C ALA A 101 -11.45 8.96 -3.26
N ALA A 102 -11.84 9.92 -4.11
CA ALA A 102 -12.46 9.66 -5.41
C ALA A 102 -11.53 8.97 -6.44
N ALA A 103 -10.21 9.10 -6.28
CA ALA A 103 -9.22 8.53 -7.19
C ALA A 103 -8.66 7.18 -6.73
N ARG A 104 -8.95 6.77 -5.49
CA ARG A 104 -8.44 5.50 -4.95
C ARG A 104 -9.36 4.34 -5.38
N PRO A 105 -8.82 3.31 -6.09
CA PRO A 105 -9.63 2.22 -6.61
C PRO A 105 -10.22 1.38 -5.46
N LYS A 106 -11.49 1.00 -5.61
CA LYS A 106 -12.19 0.08 -4.71
C LYS A 106 -12.17 -1.32 -5.30
N LEU A 107 -11.01 -1.92 -5.32
CA LEU A 107 -10.78 -3.27 -5.83
C LEU A 107 -10.50 -4.22 -4.66
N GLY A 108 -11.08 -5.41 -4.71
CA GLY A 108 -10.82 -6.47 -3.75
C GLY A 108 -9.67 -7.40 -4.17
N GLY A 109 -9.28 -8.24 -3.25
CA GLY A 109 -8.34 -9.32 -3.48
C GLY A 109 -8.94 -10.48 -4.26
#